data_49900e118d459654258ae3639a56a028
#
_entry.id   49900e118d459654258ae3639a56a028
#
_cell.length_a   1.000
_cell.length_b   1.000
_cell.length_c   1.000
_cell.angle_alpha   90.00
_cell.angle_beta   90.00
_cell.angle_gamma   90.00
#
_symmetry.space_group_name_H-M   'P 1'
#
loop_
_entity.id
_entity.type
_entity.pdbx_description
1 polymer ?
#
loop_
_entity_poly.entity_id
_entity_poly.type
_entity_poly.pdbx_seq_one_letter_code
_entity_poly.pdbx_strand_id
1 'polypeptide(L)'
;GEQLASFLGLIAYVGQHVRHFADLTAPLHEAKQQKVLEWTPRLMSHFDLVKQAICQAPVLAFPDFDKPFYIATDASNTGVGGVLYQPTETSDDITSFNIIGITSEKLDKTQLNYSAYKKELYGIVHCLRQFHSFVWGRRDLVIYTDHKPLTYMLSSSQLSPALQQWLDVILDYSFKIRHRPGTLKGVPDALSRMYASLDPPGKTWGITNPD
;
A
#
# COMPACT_ATOMS: atom_id res chain seq x y z
N GLY A 1 -16.31 13.75 -23.87
CA GLY A 1 -16.58 13.49 -22.44
C GLY A 1 -16.64 12.01 -22.09
N GLU A 2 -17.52 11.23 -22.73
CA GLU A 2 -17.77 9.81 -22.39
C GLU A 2 -16.54 8.91 -22.50
N GLN A 3 -15.78 9.05 -23.59
CA GLN A 3 -14.56 8.24 -23.78
C GLN A 3 -13.50 8.54 -22.71
N LEU A 4 -13.35 9.80 -22.31
CA LEU A 4 -12.45 10.19 -21.22
C LEU A 4 -12.95 9.63 -19.88
N ALA A 5 -14.26 9.65 -19.64
CA ALA A 5 -14.85 9.05 -18.44
C ALA A 5 -14.61 7.54 -18.37
N SER A 6 -14.79 6.83 -19.49
CA SER A 6 -14.52 5.41 -19.63
C SER A 6 -13.04 5.08 -19.38
N PHE A 7 -12.13 5.87 -19.97
CA PHE A 7 -10.69 5.74 -19.74
C PHE A 7 -10.33 5.94 -18.27
N LEU A 8 -10.82 7.01 -17.63
CA LEU A 8 -10.57 7.26 -16.20
C LEU A 8 -11.12 6.15 -15.30
N GLY A 9 -12.28 5.59 -15.64
CA GLY A 9 -12.84 4.42 -14.94
C GLY A 9 -11.96 3.17 -15.08
N LEU A 10 -11.47 2.90 -16.29
CA LEU A 10 -10.59 1.76 -16.56
C LEU A 10 -9.27 1.86 -15.79
N ILE A 11 -8.63 3.03 -15.81
CA ILE A 11 -7.32 3.23 -15.18
C ILE A 11 -7.41 3.38 -13.66
N ALA A 12 -8.59 3.67 -13.09
CA ALA A 12 -8.77 3.80 -11.64
C ALA A 12 -8.37 2.51 -10.89
N TYR A 13 -8.62 1.35 -11.50
CA TYR A 13 -8.23 0.06 -10.92
C TYR A 13 -6.70 -0.09 -10.83
N VAL A 14 -5.98 0.35 -11.85
CA VAL A 14 -4.51 0.27 -11.90
C VAL A 14 -3.86 1.45 -11.17
N GLY A 15 -4.57 2.55 -11.05
CA GLY A 15 -4.09 3.82 -10.53
C GLY A 15 -3.58 3.76 -9.09
N GLN A 16 -4.13 2.86 -8.26
CA GLN A 16 -3.66 2.63 -6.89
C GLN A 16 -2.18 2.19 -6.83
N HIS A 17 -1.62 1.68 -7.93
CA HIS A 17 -0.23 1.23 -8.05
C HIS A 17 0.68 2.27 -8.73
N VAL A 18 0.11 3.39 -9.17
CA VAL A 18 0.84 4.48 -9.83
C VAL A 18 1.12 5.58 -8.83
N ARG A 19 2.39 5.94 -8.69
CA ARG A 19 2.80 7.03 -7.81
C ARG A 19 2.16 8.35 -8.27
N HIS A 20 1.62 9.13 -7.33
CA HIS A 20 0.97 10.43 -7.61
C HIS A 20 -0.19 10.36 -8.62
N PHE A 21 -0.87 9.22 -8.69
CA PHE A 21 -1.94 9.00 -9.67
C PHE A 21 -3.04 10.06 -9.61
N ALA A 22 -3.45 10.47 -8.41
CA ALA A 22 -4.45 11.50 -8.22
C ALA A 22 -4.03 12.85 -8.85
N ASP A 23 -2.78 13.26 -8.63
CA ASP A 23 -2.24 14.51 -9.18
C ASP A 23 -2.10 14.43 -10.70
N LEU A 24 -1.64 13.28 -11.21
CA LEU A 24 -1.52 13.05 -12.65
C LEU A 24 -2.87 13.07 -13.36
N THR A 25 -3.91 12.56 -12.72
CA THR A 25 -5.26 12.46 -13.33
C THR A 25 -6.15 13.65 -13.03
N ALA A 26 -5.82 14.54 -12.08
CA ALA A 26 -6.62 15.68 -11.70
C ALA A 26 -7.03 16.57 -12.91
N PRO A 27 -6.12 16.97 -13.84
CA PRO A 27 -6.51 17.76 -15.00
C PRO A 27 -7.49 17.05 -15.95
N LEU A 28 -7.40 15.70 -16.02
CA LEU A 28 -8.31 14.89 -16.83
C LEU A 28 -9.69 14.79 -16.17
N HIS A 29 -9.75 14.73 -14.84
CA HIS A 29 -11.01 14.77 -14.09
C HIS A 29 -11.70 16.12 -14.19
N GLU A 30 -10.96 17.22 -14.18
CA GLU A 30 -11.49 18.58 -14.41
C GLU A 30 -12.05 18.72 -15.83
N ALA A 31 -11.30 18.26 -16.83
CA ALA A 31 -11.71 18.31 -18.23
C ALA A 31 -12.97 17.47 -18.50
N LYS A 32 -13.14 16.33 -17.82
CA LYS A 32 -14.33 15.48 -17.90
C LYS A 32 -15.62 16.23 -17.50
N GLN A 33 -15.52 17.20 -16.58
CA GLN A 33 -16.69 17.96 -16.09
C GLN A 33 -17.12 19.06 -17.06
N GLN A 34 -16.33 19.39 -18.08
CA GLN A 34 -16.66 20.42 -19.07
C GLN A 34 -17.77 19.95 -19.99
N LYS A 35 -18.68 20.86 -20.37
CA LYS A 35 -19.78 20.58 -21.33
C LYS A 35 -19.25 20.10 -22.68
N VAL A 36 -18.14 20.70 -23.13
CA VAL A 36 -17.44 20.33 -24.36
C VAL A 36 -15.99 20.06 -23.98
N LEU A 37 -15.50 18.86 -24.27
CA LEU A 37 -14.12 18.49 -24.02
C LEU A 37 -13.21 19.08 -25.10
N GLU A 38 -12.36 20.01 -24.71
CA GLU A 38 -11.33 20.56 -25.58
C GLU A 38 -9.97 19.95 -25.25
N TRP A 39 -9.36 19.30 -26.23
CA TRP A 39 -8.02 18.74 -26.13
C TRP A 39 -6.96 19.83 -26.30
N THR A 40 -6.65 20.53 -25.22
CA THR A 40 -5.54 21.50 -25.21
C THR A 40 -4.19 20.74 -25.18
N PRO A 41 -3.09 21.38 -25.65
CA PRO A 41 -1.75 20.77 -25.58
C PRO A 41 -1.37 20.33 -24.17
N ARG A 42 -1.79 21.09 -23.15
CA ARG A 42 -1.58 20.76 -21.74
C ARG A 42 -2.33 19.48 -21.35
N LEU A 43 -3.59 19.34 -21.74
CA LEU A 43 -4.41 18.19 -21.43
C LEU A 43 -3.88 16.93 -22.12
N MET A 44 -3.42 17.06 -23.38
CA MET A 44 -2.77 15.98 -24.12
C MET A 44 -1.49 15.51 -23.41
N SER A 45 -0.65 16.45 -22.96
CA SER A 45 0.56 16.12 -22.19
C SER A 45 0.25 15.36 -20.92
N HIS A 46 -0.75 15.77 -20.15
CA HIS A 46 -1.18 15.02 -18.96
C HIS A 46 -1.72 13.63 -19.30
N PHE A 47 -2.47 13.50 -20.37
CA PHE A 47 -2.97 12.20 -20.84
C PHE A 47 -1.83 11.24 -21.19
N ASP A 48 -0.80 11.75 -21.87
CA ASP A 48 0.38 10.94 -22.22
C ASP A 48 1.23 10.60 -20.99
N LEU A 49 1.39 11.53 -20.05
CA LEU A 49 2.05 11.24 -18.75
C LEU A 49 1.33 10.14 -17.96
N VAL A 50 -0.02 10.19 -17.92
CA VAL A 50 -0.81 9.14 -17.27
C VAL A 50 -0.59 7.79 -17.94
N LYS A 51 -0.64 7.72 -19.28
CA LYS A 51 -0.36 6.49 -20.03
C LYS A 51 1.04 5.94 -19.72
N GLN A 52 2.05 6.80 -19.76
CA GLN A 52 3.42 6.40 -19.45
C GLN A 52 3.55 5.89 -18.01
N ALA A 53 2.96 6.58 -17.04
CA ALA A 53 2.99 6.18 -15.64
C ALA A 53 2.34 4.81 -15.42
N ILE A 54 1.22 4.53 -16.10
CA ILE A 54 0.54 3.23 -16.04
C ILE A 54 1.40 2.13 -16.70
N CYS A 55 2.02 2.41 -17.84
CA CYS A 55 2.89 1.45 -18.52
C CYS A 55 4.18 1.16 -17.74
N GLN A 56 4.62 2.07 -16.89
CA GLN A 56 5.80 1.92 -16.03
C GLN A 56 5.43 1.40 -14.62
N ALA A 57 4.14 1.34 -14.28
CA ALA A 57 3.69 0.77 -13.02
C ALA A 57 4.11 -0.71 -12.91
N PRO A 58 4.43 -1.20 -11.72
CA PRO A 58 4.73 -2.61 -11.55
C PRO A 58 3.56 -3.44 -12.08
N VAL A 59 3.86 -4.34 -13.02
CA VAL A 59 2.86 -5.22 -13.60
C VAL A 59 2.41 -6.19 -12.52
N LEU A 60 1.12 -6.14 -12.17
CA LEU A 60 0.55 -7.10 -11.25
C LEU A 60 0.39 -8.44 -11.97
N ALA A 61 0.83 -9.50 -11.32
CA ALA A 61 0.64 -10.86 -11.79
C ALA A 61 -0.73 -11.40 -11.35
N PHE A 62 -1.28 -12.30 -12.13
CA PHE A 62 -2.41 -13.10 -11.67
C PHE A 62 -1.94 -14.07 -10.57
N PRO A 63 -2.71 -14.21 -9.48
CA PRO A 63 -2.37 -15.12 -8.41
C PRO A 63 -2.49 -16.57 -8.87
N ASP A 64 -1.52 -17.38 -8.46
CA ASP A 64 -1.57 -18.85 -8.57
C ASP A 64 -2.00 -19.39 -7.19
N PHE A 65 -3.24 -19.87 -7.08
CA PHE A 65 -3.78 -20.33 -5.80
C PHE A 65 -3.19 -21.67 -5.32
N ASP A 66 -2.40 -22.35 -6.14
CA ASP A 66 -1.67 -23.57 -5.74
C ASP A 66 -0.32 -23.25 -5.09
N LYS A 67 0.12 -21.97 -5.15
CA LYS A 67 1.36 -21.47 -4.54
C LYS A 67 1.11 -20.72 -3.23
N PRO A 68 2.09 -20.70 -2.32
CA PRO A 68 2.00 -19.91 -1.09
C PRO A 68 1.98 -18.41 -1.41
N PHE A 69 1.29 -17.65 -0.54
CA PHE A 69 1.26 -16.20 -0.59
C PHE A 69 2.20 -15.60 0.45
N TYR A 70 2.82 -14.51 0.06
CA TYR A 70 3.74 -13.75 0.89
C TYR A 70 3.28 -12.30 0.97
N ILE A 71 3.28 -11.74 2.17
CA ILE A 71 3.05 -10.32 2.41
C ILE A 71 4.32 -9.74 3.02
N ALA A 72 4.84 -8.67 2.45
CA ALA A 72 5.85 -7.84 3.09
C ALA A 72 5.20 -6.53 3.52
N THR A 73 5.37 -6.16 4.80
CA THR A 73 4.83 -4.94 5.38
C THR A 73 5.93 -4.03 5.88
N ASP A 74 5.67 -2.73 5.87
CA ASP A 74 6.51 -1.70 6.46
C ASP A 74 5.69 -0.53 6.97
N ALA A 75 6.13 0.08 8.07
CA ALA A 75 5.52 1.27 8.62
C ALA A 75 6.54 2.39 8.77
N SER A 76 6.16 3.58 8.33
CA SER A 76 6.91 4.82 8.54
C SER A 76 6.26 5.69 9.62
N ASN A 77 6.81 6.88 9.84
CA ASN A 77 6.17 7.86 10.71
C ASN A 77 4.83 8.36 10.17
N THR A 78 4.60 8.31 8.85
CA THR A 78 3.47 8.95 8.17
C THR A 78 2.52 7.99 7.47
N GLY A 79 2.93 6.75 7.24
CA GLY A 79 2.12 5.78 6.50
C GLY A 79 2.53 4.34 6.75
N VAL A 80 1.68 3.44 6.29
CA VAL A 80 1.96 2.01 6.22
C VAL A 80 1.90 1.56 4.77
N GLY A 81 2.66 0.53 4.45
CA GLY A 81 2.69 -0.04 3.11
C GLY A 81 2.83 -1.55 3.14
N GLY A 82 2.36 -2.19 2.07
CA GLY A 82 2.49 -3.63 1.94
C GLY A 82 2.41 -4.12 0.50
N VAL A 83 3.02 -5.26 0.29
CA VAL A 83 3.05 -5.95 -1.01
C VAL A 83 2.64 -7.38 -0.82
N LEU A 84 1.66 -7.82 -1.61
CA LEU A 84 1.30 -9.22 -1.75
C LEU A 84 2.04 -9.79 -2.97
N TYR A 85 2.74 -10.89 -2.80
CA TYR A 85 3.54 -11.48 -3.86
C TYR A 85 3.65 -13.00 -3.74
N GLN A 86 4.08 -13.63 -4.82
CA GLN A 86 4.43 -15.04 -4.89
C GLN A 86 5.82 -15.19 -5.52
N PRO A 87 6.70 -16.05 -5.02
CA PRO A 87 7.98 -16.31 -5.66
C PRO A 87 7.77 -16.97 -7.03
N THR A 88 8.60 -16.61 -8.00
CA THR A 88 8.59 -17.25 -9.33
C THR A 88 9.13 -18.67 -9.26
N GLU A 89 10.07 -18.92 -8.36
CA GLU A 89 10.65 -20.23 -8.08
C GLU A 89 10.51 -20.56 -6.59
N THR A 90 10.64 -21.84 -6.24
CA THR A 90 10.48 -22.35 -4.86
C THR A 90 11.63 -21.94 -3.92
N SER A 91 12.49 -21.03 -4.33
CA SER A 91 13.61 -20.56 -3.49
C SER A 91 13.19 -19.40 -2.60
N ASP A 92 13.67 -19.40 -1.36
CA ASP A 92 13.49 -18.29 -0.40
C ASP A 92 14.19 -16.98 -0.83
N ASP A 93 14.86 -16.97 -1.99
CA ASP A 93 15.55 -15.81 -2.55
C ASP A 93 14.56 -14.92 -3.30
N ILE A 94 14.28 -13.75 -2.73
CA ILE A 94 13.33 -12.75 -3.27
C ILE A 94 13.97 -11.93 -4.41
N THR A 95 14.81 -12.50 -5.22
CA THR A 95 15.32 -11.84 -6.41
C THR A 95 14.35 -11.96 -7.59
N SER A 96 13.40 -12.89 -7.52
CA SER A 96 12.43 -13.13 -8.58
C SER A 96 11.06 -13.44 -7.97
N PHE A 97 10.14 -12.47 -8.02
CA PHE A 97 8.79 -12.61 -7.50
C PHE A 97 7.76 -11.90 -8.38
N ASN A 98 6.56 -12.45 -8.37
CA ASN A 98 5.39 -11.89 -9.02
C ASN A 98 4.61 -11.04 -8.00
N ILE A 99 4.50 -9.75 -8.22
CA ILE A 99 3.66 -8.86 -7.40
C ILE A 99 2.21 -9.09 -7.80
N ILE A 100 1.36 -9.42 -6.81
CA ILE A 100 -0.07 -9.63 -6.98
C ILE A 100 -0.86 -8.41 -6.54
N GLY A 101 -0.41 -7.74 -5.49
CA GLY A 101 -1.07 -6.55 -4.98
C GLY A 101 -0.11 -5.65 -4.23
N ILE A 102 -0.42 -4.36 -4.24
CA ILE A 102 0.31 -3.32 -3.52
C ILE A 102 -0.72 -2.50 -2.76
N THR A 103 -0.44 -2.16 -1.51
CA THR A 103 -1.28 -1.28 -0.71
C THR A 103 -0.45 -0.27 0.07
N SER A 104 -1.04 0.88 0.33
CA SER A 104 -0.44 1.93 1.13
C SER A 104 -1.55 2.80 1.73
N GLU A 105 -1.36 3.22 2.98
CA GLU A 105 -2.31 4.09 3.68
C GLU A 105 -1.56 5.16 4.48
N LYS A 106 -2.04 6.40 4.39
CA LYS A 106 -1.58 7.51 5.22
C LYS A 106 -2.16 7.36 6.62
N LEU A 107 -1.31 7.49 7.64
CA LEU A 107 -1.76 7.46 9.03
C LEU A 107 -2.58 8.71 9.36
N ASP A 108 -3.72 8.51 10.04
CA ASP A 108 -4.54 9.59 10.58
C ASP A 108 -3.88 10.27 11.79
N LYS A 109 -4.48 11.36 12.29
CA LYS A 109 -3.95 12.14 13.42
C LYS A 109 -3.73 11.31 14.69
N THR A 110 -4.58 10.33 14.94
CA THR A 110 -4.46 9.44 16.10
C THR A 110 -3.36 8.40 15.88
N GLN A 111 -3.29 7.83 14.69
CA GLN A 111 -2.32 6.81 14.30
C GLN A 111 -0.89 7.36 14.22
N LEU A 112 -0.73 8.64 13.88
CA LEU A 112 0.58 9.32 13.90
C LEU A 112 1.26 9.25 15.27
N ASN A 113 0.47 9.23 16.36
CA ASN A 113 0.95 9.14 17.73
C ASN A 113 1.20 7.71 18.22
N TYR A 114 0.98 6.70 17.38
CA TYR A 114 1.27 5.32 17.73
C TYR A 114 2.78 5.11 17.88
N SER A 115 3.16 4.25 18.82
CA SER A 115 4.54 3.76 18.89
C SER A 115 4.92 3.02 17.60
N ALA A 116 6.20 2.94 17.28
CA ALA A 116 6.69 2.22 16.11
C ALA A 116 6.09 0.80 16.03
N TYR A 117 6.09 0.11 17.16
CA TYR A 117 5.46 -1.20 17.30
C TYR A 117 3.98 -1.23 16.88
N LYS A 118 3.18 -0.26 17.35
CA LYS A 118 1.76 -0.18 16.98
C LYS A 118 1.55 0.12 15.50
N LYS A 119 2.41 0.94 14.90
CA LYS A 119 2.35 1.24 13.45
C LYS A 119 2.66 0.00 12.62
N GLU A 120 3.66 -0.78 13.01
CA GLU A 120 3.99 -2.04 12.33
C GLU A 120 2.87 -3.07 12.43
N LEU A 121 2.28 -3.24 13.62
CA LEU A 121 1.13 -4.11 13.80
C LEU A 121 -0.07 -3.65 12.96
N TYR A 122 -0.31 -2.33 12.93
CA TYR A 122 -1.35 -1.74 12.08
C TYR A 122 -1.10 -2.03 10.60
N GLY A 123 0.16 -1.96 10.15
CA GLY A 123 0.55 -2.32 8.78
C GLY A 123 0.15 -3.77 8.42
N ILE A 124 0.34 -4.70 9.34
CA ILE A 124 -0.10 -6.10 9.15
C ILE A 124 -1.62 -6.17 9.03
N VAL A 125 -2.36 -5.55 9.95
CA VAL A 125 -3.83 -5.54 9.94
C VAL A 125 -4.37 -4.90 8.66
N HIS A 126 -3.79 -3.78 8.24
CA HIS A 126 -4.14 -3.11 6.98
C HIS A 126 -3.95 -4.05 5.78
N CYS A 127 -2.79 -4.69 5.66
CA CYS A 127 -2.52 -5.62 4.57
C CYS A 127 -3.46 -6.83 4.56
N LEU A 128 -3.75 -7.42 5.71
CA LEU A 128 -4.68 -8.55 5.82
C LEU A 128 -6.09 -8.17 5.34
N ARG A 129 -6.56 -6.97 5.68
CA ARG A 129 -7.85 -6.45 5.21
C ARG A 129 -7.87 -6.16 3.72
N GLN A 130 -6.83 -5.50 3.20
CA GLN A 130 -6.74 -5.13 1.79
C GLN A 130 -6.59 -6.35 0.88
N PHE A 131 -5.85 -7.35 1.32
CA PHE A 131 -5.61 -8.57 0.56
C PHE A 131 -6.53 -9.73 0.96
N HIS A 132 -7.59 -9.45 1.73
CA HIS A 132 -8.51 -10.45 2.27
C HIS A 132 -8.95 -11.48 1.23
N SER A 133 -9.38 -11.04 0.04
CA SER A 133 -9.86 -11.92 -1.03
C SER A 133 -8.84 -12.94 -1.54
N PHE A 134 -7.55 -12.69 -1.32
CA PHE A 134 -6.47 -13.58 -1.75
C PHE A 134 -6.01 -14.51 -0.62
N VAL A 135 -6.04 -14.04 0.63
CA VAL A 135 -5.37 -14.69 1.76
C VAL A 135 -6.31 -15.32 2.77
N TRP A 136 -7.62 -15.04 2.69
CA TRP A 136 -8.61 -15.63 3.59
C TRP A 136 -8.67 -17.16 3.46
N GLY A 137 -8.68 -17.86 4.60
CA GLY A 137 -8.77 -19.33 4.63
C GLY A 137 -7.49 -20.07 4.25
N ARG A 138 -6.41 -19.36 3.89
CA ARG A 138 -5.13 -19.96 3.57
C ARG A 138 -4.36 -20.34 4.82
N ARG A 139 -3.57 -21.43 4.73
CA ARG A 139 -2.71 -21.93 5.81
C ARG A 139 -1.22 -21.76 5.50
N ASP A 140 -0.88 -21.33 4.31
CA ASP A 140 0.46 -21.20 3.76
C ASP A 140 0.92 -19.73 3.60
N LEU A 141 0.18 -18.79 4.19
CA LEU A 141 0.53 -17.37 4.19
C LEU A 141 1.75 -17.11 5.08
N VAL A 142 2.69 -16.33 4.55
CA VAL A 142 3.86 -15.85 5.28
C VAL A 142 3.89 -14.33 5.27
N ILE A 143 4.02 -13.71 6.44
CA ILE A 143 4.13 -12.26 6.59
C ILE A 143 5.56 -11.91 7.01
N TYR A 144 6.20 -11.02 6.27
CA TYR A 144 7.51 -10.46 6.60
C TYR A 144 7.37 -9.07 7.19
N THR A 145 8.01 -8.85 8.33
CA THR A 145 8.14 -7.55 9.01
C THR A 145 9.58 -7.35 9.44
N ASP A 146 10.02 -6.11 9.56
CA ASP A 146 11.35 -5.80 10.13
C ASP A 146 11.31 -5.60 11.65
N HIS A 147 10.13 -5.57 12.24
CA HIS A 147 9.97 -5.41 13.67
C HIS A 147 10.08 -6.76 14.40
N LYS A 148 11.30 -7.14 14.73
CA LYS A 148 11.60 -8.42 15.39
C LYS A 148 10.69 -8.74 16.60
N PRO A 149 10.32 -7.78 17.49
CA PRO A 149 9.40 -8.07 18.60
C PRO A 149 8.03 -8.60 18.18
N LEU A 150 7.50 -8.28 16.98
CA LEU A 150 6.21 -8.79 16.52
C LEU A 150 6.20 -10.31 16.36
N THR A 151 7.34 -10.93 16.06
CA THR A 151 7.43 -12.37 15.89
C THR A 151 7.19 -13.14 17.19
N TYR A 152 7.35 -12.48 18.36
CA TYR A 152 7.18 -13.07 19.67
C TYR A 152 5.85 -12.68 20.36
N MET A 153 5.28 -11.54 19.99
CA MET A 153 4.14 -10.97 20.73
C MET A 153 2.80 -11.64 20.46
N LEU A 154 2.62 -12.25 19.31
CA LEU A 154 1.40 -13.03 19.02
C LEU A 154 1.27 -14.24 19.95
N SER A 155 2.33 -14.54 20.73
CA SER A 155 2.35 -15.59 21.74
C SER A 155 2.12 -15.08 23.17
N SER A 156 1.97 -13.76 23.40
CA SER A 156 1.86 -13.17 24.73
C SER A 156 0.43 -12.76 25.09
N SER A 157 0.02 -13.04 26.33
CA SER A 157 -1.36 -12.95 26.81
C SER A 157 -1.79 -11.60 27.42
N GLN A 158 -0.95 -10.55 27.39
CA GLN A 158 -1.27 -9.25 28.00
C GLN A 158 -1.22 -8.11 26.95
N LEU A 159 -2.37 -7.72 26.46
CA LEU A 159 -2.49 -6.69 25.43
C LEU A 159 -3.52 -5.62 25.80
N SER A 160 -3.28 -4.37 25.38
CA SER A 160 -4.24 -3.29 25.60
C SER A 160 -5.53 -3.52 24.79
N PRO A 161 -6.69 -2.97 25.22
CA PRO A 161 -7.96 -3.16 24.51
C PRO A 161 -7.93 -2.78 23.02
N ALA A 162 -7.20 -1.73 22.67
CA ALA A 162 -7.04 -1.33 21.26
C ALA A 162 -6.24 -2.36 20.42
N LEU A 163 -5.29 -3.04 21.06
CA LEU A 163 -4.52 -4.12 20.44
C LEU A 163 -5.36 -5.38 20.34
N GLN A 164 -6.32 -5.58 21.26
CA GLN A 164 -7.22 -6.73 21.25
C GLN A 164 -8.04 -6.77 19.94
N GLN A 165 -8.62 -5.64 19.52
CA GLN A 165 -9.39 -5.58 18.27
C GLN A 165 -8.54 -5.92 17.02
N TRP A 166 -7.27 -5.54 17.02
CA TRP A 166 -6.37 -5.89 15.92
C TRP A 166 -5.96 -7.36 15.96
N LEU A 167 -5.80 -7.89 17.17
CA LEU A 167 -5.55 -9.32 17.34
C LEU A 167 -6.72 -10.16 16.88
N ASP A 168 -7.95 -9.76 17.17
CA ASP A 168 -9.14 -10.45 16.70
C ASP A 168 -9.10 -10.58 15.17
N VAL A 169 -8.75 -9.49 14.46
CA VAL A 169 -8.55 -9.54 13.00
C VAL A 169 -7.40 -10.46 12.61
N ILE A 170 -6.28 -10.40 13.32
CA ILE A 170 -5.09 -11.21 13.01
C ILE A 170 -5.35 -12.70 13.26
N LEU A 171 -6.06 -13.04 14.33
CA LEU A 171 -6.38 -14.42 14.70
C LEU A 171 -7.38 -15.10 13.74
N ASP A 172 -8.12 -14.31 12.95
CA ASP A 172 -8.96 -14.84 11.88
C ASP A 172 -8.16 -15.43 10.71
N TYR A 173 -6.85 -15.16 10.64
CA TYR A 173 -5.97 -15.64 9.58
C TYR A 173 -4.94 -16.64 10.12
N SER A 174 -4.63 -17.64 9.30
CA SER A 174 -3.56 -18.60 9.60
C SER A 174 -2.31 -18.21 8.81
N PHE A 175 -1.25 -17.79 9.49
CA PHE A 175 -0.01 -17.37 8.84
C PHE A 175 1.22 -17.59 9.73
N LYS A 176 2.40 -17.51 9.12
CA LYS A 176 3.69 -17.47 9.82
C LYS A 176 4.28 -16.07 9.71
N ILE A 177 4.72 -15.49 10.84
CA ILE A 177 5.50 -14.25 10.81
C ILE A 177 6.98 -14.59 10.76
N ARG A 178 7.71 -13.89 9.86
CA ARG A 178 9.16 -13.96 9.74
C ARG A 178 9.75 -12.56 9.81
N HIS A 179 10.82 -12.44 10.60
CA HIS A 179 11.61 -11.20 10.63
C HIS A 179 12.50 -11.14 9.39
N ARG A 180 12.49 -9.98 8.73
CA ARG A 180 13.41 -9.68 7.63
C ARG A 180 14.04 -8.32 7.86
N PRO A 181 15.40 -8.23 7.96
CA PRO A 181 16.08 -6.97 8.13
C PRO A 181 15.79 -5.99 7.00
N GLY A 182 15.68 -4.69 7.34
CA GLY A 182 15.29 -3.61 6.42
C GLY A 182 16.13 -3.41 5.16
N THR A 183 17.36 -3.95 5.12
CA THR A 183 18.25 -3.88 3.95
C THR A 183 17.72 -4.58 2.69
N LEU A 184 16.67 -5.40 2.82
CA LEU A 184 16.07 -6.16 1.71
C LEU A 184 14.65 -5.65 1.34
N LYS A 185 14.29 -4.44 1.74
CA LYS A 185 12.92 -3.91 1.73
C LYS A 185 12.51 -3.10 0.52
N GLY A 186 13.21 -3.03 -0.55
CA GLY A 186 12.93 -2.15 -1.70
C GLY A 186 11.52 -1.57 -1.84
N VAL A 187 10.50 -2.38 -2.00
CA VAL A 187 9.13 -1.91 -2.31
C VAL A 187 8.31 -1.52 -1.07
N PRO A 188 8.20 -2.33 0.01
CA PRO A 188 7.41 -1.93 1.18
C PRO A 188 7.94 -0.67 1.88
N ASP A 189 9.27 -0.51 2.02
CA ASP A 189 9.89 0.70 2.61
C ASP A 189 9.58 1.95 1.75
N ALA A 190 9.67 1.84 0.43
CA ALA A 190 9.31 2.93 -0.46
C ALA A 190 7.83 3.33 -0.33
N LEU A 191 6.93 2.35 -0.18
CA LEU A 191 5.49 2.59 -0.03
C LEU A 191 5.14 3.23 1.30
N SER A 192 5.74 2.78 2.41
CA SER A 192 5.48 3.34 3.74
C SER A 192 5.92 4.80 3.84
N ARG A 193 6.98 5.18 3.10
CA ARG A 193 7.57 6.53 3.05
C ARG A 193 6.98 7.42 1.95
N MET A 194 6.12 6.89 1.10
CA MET A 194 5.55 7.63 -0.02
C MET A 194 4.87 8.93 0.41
N TYR A 195 4.19 8.91 1.56
CA TYR A 195 3.52 10.08 2.12
C TYR A 195 4.47 11.10 2.77
N ALA A 196 5.64 10.69 3.24
CA ALA A 196 6.64 11.61 3.77
C ALA A 196 7.26 12.50 2.68
N SER A 197 7.33 12.01 1.46
CA SER A 197 7.86 12.77 0.31
C SER A 197 6.83 13.69 -0.34
N LEU A 198 5.56 13.63 0.07
CA LEU A 198 4.48 14.50 -0.43
C LEU A 198 4.39 15.83 0.33
N ASP A 199 4.94 15.91 1.54
CA ASP A 199 5.04 17.16 2.27
C ASP A 199 6.36 17.85 1.86
N PRO A 200 6.32 18.96 1.07
CA PRO A 200 7.53 19.69 0.74
C PRO A 200 8.18 20.22 2.03
N PRO A 201 9.51 20.15 2.16
CA PRO A 201 10.19 20.66 3.34
C PRO A 201 9.84 22.16 3.51
N GLY A 202 9.13 22.50 4.58
CA GLY A 202 8.81 23.90 4.95
C GLY A 202 7.36 24.33 4.80
N LYS A 203 6.41 23.51 4.37
CA LYS A 203 4.97 23.80 4.53
C LYS A 203 4.46 23.23 5.84
N THR A 204 4.62 23.99 6.91
CA THR A 204 3.72 23.91 8.06
C THR A 204 2.33 24.29 7.57
N TRP A 205 1.42 23.34 7.50
CA TRP A 205 -0.01 23.63 7.36
C TRP A 205 -0.41 24.35 8.66
N GLY A 206 -0.62 25.67 8.52
CA GLY A 206 -0.85 26.55 9.64
C GLY A 206 -1.97 26.07 10.55
N ILE A 207 -1.57 25.61 11.73
CA ILE A 207 -2.32 25.81 12.95
C ILE A 207 -1.52 26.89 13.68
N THR A 208 -1.73 28.15 13.32
CA THR A 208 -1.51 29.25 14.25
C THR A 208 -2.53 29.04 15.37
N ASN A 209 -2.06 28.69 16.56
CA ASN A 209 -2.82 28.89 17.77
C ASN A 209 -3.22 30.36 17.79
N PRO A 210 -4.49 30.73 17.92
CA PRO A 210 -4.84 32.06 18.38
C PRO A 210 -4.54 32.12 19.87
N ASP A 211 -3.82 33.15 20.25
CA ASP A 211 -3.60 33.58 21.63
C ASP A 211 -4.90 33.73 22.42
#